data_64ac48456568781c989e4582f2759971
#
_entry.id   64ac48456568781c989e4582f2759971
#
_cell.length_a   1.000
_cell.length_b   1.000
_cell.length_c   1.000
_cell.angle_alpha   90.00
_cell.angle_beta   90.00
_cell.angle_gamma   90.00
#
_symmetry.space_group_name_H-M   'P 1'
#
loop_
_entity.id
_entity.type
_entity.pdbx_description
1 polymer ?
#
loop_
_entity_poly.entity_id
_entity_poly.type
_entity_poly.pdbx_seq_one_letter_code
_entity_poly.pdbx_strand_id
1 'polypeptide(L)'
;MKIQAALIHWSRGENLGLYWKFFWWRKQCLMRIVQDILTFFLNRMAHRHGGYIGNGAKFDSKPILPHGLHGVYISRYAHIGADCWIYQNVTIGSVDRKAPQIGDHCLIGAGAVVIGGIKIGDYVKIGAGAVVCTDVPSHSTVVSQPSRIIVRGAGA
;
A
#
# COMPACT_ATOMS: atom_id res chain seq x y z
N MET A 1 -16.35 -12.98 -23.50
CA MET A 1 -16.03 -11.78 -22.69
C MET A 1 -15.40 -12.08 -21.32
N LYS A 2 -15.94 -12.95 -20.46
CA LYS A 2 -15.38 -13.20 -19.11
C LYS A 2 -13.99 -13.85 -19.07
N ILE A 3 -13.70 -14.80 -19.99
CA ILE A 3 -12.41 -15.51 -20.07
C ILE A 3 -11.28 -14.56 -20.55
N GLN A 4 -11.58 -13.72 -21.51
CA GLN A 4 -10.63 -12.75 -22.04
C GLN A 4 -10.24 -11.68 -21.01
N ALA A 5 -11.20 -11.19 -20.22
CA ALA A 5 -10.94 -10.30 -19.11
C ALA A 5 -10.09 -10.97 -18.00
N ALA A 6 -10.38 -12.23 -17.68
CA ALA A 6 -9.60 -13.00 -16.72
C ALA A 6 -8.14 -13.24 -17.15
N LEU A 7 -7.92 -13.52 -18.45
CA LEU A 7 -6.58 -13.68 -19.03
C LEU A 7 -5.80 -12.37 -19.03
N ILE A 8 -6.45 -11.24 -19.32
CA ILE A 8 -5.85 -9.91 -19.28
C ILE A 8 -5.44 -9.56 -17.84
N HIS A 9 -6.33 -9.75 -16.88
CA HIS A 9 -6.01 -9.54 -15.45
C HIS A 9 -4.87 -10.45 -14.98
N TRP A 10 -4.86 -11.70 -15.41
CA TRP A 10 -3.80 -12.64 -15.08
C TRP A 10 -2.45 -12.24 -15.70
N SER A 11 -2.45 -11.80 -16.97
CA SER A 11 -1.23 -11.37 -17.68
C SER A 11 -0.61 -10.11 -17.10
N ARG A 12 -1.42 -9.22 -16.50
CA ARG A 12 -0.97 -8.01 -15.83
C ARG A 12 -0.47 -8.24 -14.40
N GLY A 13 -0.58 -9.46 -13.88
CA GLY A 13 -0.20 -9.76 -12.49
C GLY A 13 -1.09 -9.10 -11.43
N GLU A 14 -2.26 -8.58 -11.82
CA GLU A 14 -3.19 -7.90 -10.92
C GLU A 14 -3.98 -8.88 -10.03
N ASN A 15 -3.96 -10.19 -10.37
CA ASN A 15 -4.68 -11.19 -9.59
C ASN A 15 -3.93 -11.61 -8.33
N LEU A 16 -4.10 -10.86 -7.28
CA LEU A 16 -3.56 -11.14 -5.95
C LEU A 16 -4.47 -12.04 -5.08
N GLY A 17 -5.42 -12.74 -5.68
CA GLY A 17 -6.36 -13.57 -4.92
C GLY A 17 -5.69 -14.64 -4.07
N LEU A 18 -4.67 -15.33 -4.61
CA LEU A 18 -3.88 -16.33 -3.89
C LEU A 18 -3.00 -15.69 -2.80
N TYR A 19 -2.42 -14.53 -3.09
CA TYR A 19 -1.64 -13.75 -2.12
C TYR A 19 -2.46 -13.45 -0.87
N TRP A 20 -3.67 -12.90 -1.03
CA TRP A 20 -4.54 -12.55 0.09
C TRP A 20 -5.07 -13.78 0.84
N LYS A 21 -5.34 -14.90 0.14
CA LYS A 21 -5.67 -16.17 0.80
C LYS A 21 -4.54 -16.63 1.72
N PHE A 22 -3.31 -16.62 1.26
CA PHE A 22 -2.15 -16.99 2.08
C PHE A 22 -1.90 -15.99 3.21
N PHE A 23 -2.09 -14.69 2.95
CA PHE A 23 -1.94 -13.65 3.96
C PHE A 23 -2.90 -13.84 5.14
N TRP A 24 -4.19 -14.07 4.86
CA TRP A 24 -5.18 -14.31 5.91
C TRP A 24 -5.00 -15.66 6.58
N TRP A 25 -4.69 -16.71 5.84
CA TRP A 25 -4.41 -18.03 6.41
C TRP A 25 -3.23 -17.97 7.38
N ARG A 26 -2.16 -17.30 7.00
CA ARG A 26 -0.99 -17.10 7.88
C ARG A 26 -1.38 -16.43 9.20
N LYS A 27 -2.28 -15.44 9.18
CA LYS A 27 -2.74 -14.75 10.39
C LYS A 27 -3.56 -15.65 11.34
N GLN A 28 -4.27 -16.62 10.79
CA GLN A 28 -5.13 -17.54 11.57
C GLN A 28 -4.36 -18.80 12.01
N CYS A 29 -3.23 -19.10 11.40
CA CYS A 29 -2.47 -20.31 11.68
C CYS A 29 -1.69 -20.18 12.99
N LEU A 30 -1.82 -21.17 13.87
CA LEU A 30 -1.10 -21.23 15.14
C LEU A 30 0.28 -21.91 15.03
N MET A 31 0.50 -22.70 13.99
CA MET A 31 1.76 -23.45 13.78
C MET A 31 2.84 -22.56 13.18
N ARG A 32 3.91 -22.31 13.92
CA ARG A 32 5.05 -21.47 13.49
C ARG A 32 5.65 -21.90 12.16
N ILE A 33 5.90 -23.19 11.99
CA ILE A 33 6.48 -23.74 10.75
C ILE A 33 5.62 -23.39 9.54
N VAL A 34 4.29 -23.54 9.64
CA VAL A 34 3.35 -23.18 8.56
C VAL A 34 3.36 -21.68 8.31
N GLN A 35 3.42 -20.86 9.36
CA GLN A 35 3.56 -19.41 9.21
C GLN A 35 4.83 -19.01 8.46
N ASP A 36 5.96 -19.70 8.73
CA ASP A 36 7.24 -19.41 8.07
C ASP A 36 7.20 -19.81 6.59
N ILE A 37 6.62 -20.96 6.27
CA ILE A 37 6.41 -21.41 4.89
C ILE A 37 5.51 -20.43 4.13
N LEU A 38 4.37 -20.02 4.71
CA LEU A 38 3.48 -19.05 4.11
C LEU A 38 4.15 -17.69 3.94
N THR A 39 4.97 -17.28 4.90
CA THR A 39 5.79 -16.06 4.82
C THR A 39 6.75 -16.09 3.63
N PHE A 40 7.44 -17.21 3.44
CA PHE A 40 8.33 -17.39 2.29
C PHE A 40 7.58 -17.20 0.96
N PHE A 41 6.43 -17.85 0.81
CA PHE A 41 5.62 -17.70 -0.41
C PHE A 41 5.08 -16.28 -0.59
N LEU A 42 4.58 -15.64 0.47
CA LEU A 42 4.11 -14.25 0.42
C LEU A 42 5.20 -13.28 -0.02
N ASN A 43 6.39 -13.39 0.58
CA ASN A 43 7.53 -12.57 0.21
C ASN A 43 7.94 -12.81 -1.24
N ARG A 44 7.96 -14.06 -1.69
CA ARG A 44 8.29 -14.41 -3.07
C ARG A 44 7.29 -13.85 -4.08
N MET A 45 6.00 -13.92 -3.75
CA MET A 45 4.94 -13.36 -4.58
C MET A 45 5.01 -11.82 -4.63
N ALA A 46 5.16 -11.16 -3.48
CA ALA A 46 5.28 -9.71 -3.41
C ALA A 46 6.52 -9.21 -4.18
N HIS A 47 7.65 -9.88 -4.03
CA HIS A 47 8.90 -9.53 -4.71
C HIS A 47 8.81 -9.58 -6.24
N ARG A 48 8.02 -10.51 -6.79
CA ARG A 48 7.74 -10.54 -8.25
C ARG A 48 7.07 -9.27 -8.77
N HIS A 49 6.35 -8.57 -7.91
CA HIS A 49 5.69 -7.30 -8.23
C HIS A 49 6.50 -6.08 -7.79
N GLY A 50 7.75 -6.28 -7.32
CA GLY A 50 8.56 -5.19 -6.79
C GLY A 50 7.97 -4.51 -5.57
N GLY A 51 7.07 -5.20 -4.83
CA GLY A 51 6.41 -4.69 -3.64
C GLY A 51 6.70 -5.53 -2.40
N TYR A 52 6.25 -5.04 -1.26
CA TYR A 52 6.38 -5.72 0.03
C TYR A 52 5.25 -5.33 0.98
N ILE A 53 4.60 -6.31 1.58
CA ILE A 53 3.68 -6.11 2.71
C ILE A 53 4.25 -6.84 3.92
N GLY A 54 4.57 -6.09 4.96
CA GLY A 54 5.09 -6.65 6.20
C GLY A 54 4.10 -7.61 6.86
N ASN A 55 4.59 -8.77 7.30
CA ASN A 55 3.76 -9.86 7.84
C ASN A 55 2.94 -9.50 9.08
N GLY A 56 3.31 -8.41 9.78
CA GLY A 56 2.58 -7.87 10.93
C GLY A 56 1.56 -6.80 10.57
N ALA A 57 1.53 -6.33 9.33
CA ALA A 57 0.58 -5.30 8.89
C ALA A 57 -0.87 -5.73 9.17
N LYS A 58 -1.67 -4.80 9.67
CA LYS A 58 -3.08 -5.04 9.94
C LYS A 58 -3.93 -4.42 8.83
N PHE A 59 -4.94 -5.16 8.40
CA PHE A 59 -5.94 -4.70 7.45
C PHE A 59 -7.31 -5.09 7.99
N ASP A 60 -8.25 -4.18 7.99
CA ASP A 60 -9.63 -4.46 8.40
C ASP A 60 -10.41 -5.12 7.26
N SER A 61 -10.09 -4.76 6.01
CA SER A 61 -10.52 -5.49 4.81
C SER A 61 -9.39 -5.61 3.80
N LYS A 62 -9.61 -6.38 2.73
CA LYS A 62 -8.67 -6.46 1.61
C LYS A 62 -8.62 -5.09 0.90
N PRO A 63 -7.46 -4.41 0.84
CA PRO A 63 -7.35 -3.15 0.12
C PRO A 63 -7.54 -3.35 -1.38
N ILE A 64 -8.03 -2.32 -2.04
CA ILE A 64 -8.14 -2.26 -3.49
C ILE A 64 -6.80 -1.78 -4.04
N LEU A 65 -6.17 -2.64 -4.84
CA LEU A 65 -4.88 -2.39 -5.47
C LEU A 65 -5.08 -2.37 -7.00
N PRO A 66 -5.41 -1.22 -7.62
CA PRO A 66 -5.74 -1.15 -9.04
C PRO A 66 -4.63 -1.66 -9.96
N HIS A 67 -3.38 -1.51 -9.53
CA HIS A 67 -2.19 -1.94 -10.27
C HIS A 67 -1.42 -3.05 -9.53
N GLY A 68 -2.11 -3.87 -8.73
CA GLY A 68 -1.47 -4.93 -7.96
C GLY A 68 -0.49 -4.36 -6.91
N LEU A 69 0.56 -5.13 -6.59
CA LEU A 69 1.58 -4.73 -5.60
C LEU A 69 2.76 -3.96 -6.20
N HIS A 70 2.66 -3.45 -7.44
CA HIS A 70 3.78 -2.78 -8.10
C HIS A 70 4.32 -1.59 -7.30
N GLY A 71 5.51 -1.76 -6.72
CA GLY A 71 6.18 -0.74 -5.90
C GLY A 71 5.47 -0.40 -4.59
N VAL A 72 4.49 -1.17 -4.16
CA VAL A 72 3.77 -0.92 -2.90
C VAL A 72 4.56 -1.51 -1.74
N TYR A 73 5.00 -0.65 -0.82
CA TYR A 73 5.72 -1.04 0.40
C TYR A 73 4.92 -0.68 1.64
N ILE A 74 4.53 -1.68 2.43
CA ILE A 74 3.76 -1.48 3.65
C ILE A 74 4.50 -2.05 4.86
N SER A 75 4.75 -1.20 5.85
CA SER A 75 5.39 -1.58 7.10
C SER A 75 4.60 -2.64 7.85
N ARG A 76 5.30 -3.57 8.51
CA ARG A 76 4.70 -4.58 9.38
C ARG A 76 3.93 -4.01 10.58
N TYR A 77 4.15 -2.75 10.90
CA TYR A 77 3.52 -2.07 12.04
C TYR A 77 2.32 -1.23 11.62
N ALA A 78 2.06 -1.08 10.31
CA ALA A 78 0.96 -0.29 9.81
C ALA A 78 -0.40 -0.96 10.05
N HIS A 79 -1.41 -0.12 10.23
CA HIS A 79 -2.81 -0.51 10.23
C HIS A 79 -3.54 0.25 9.13
N ILE A 80 -4.26 -0.46 8.30
CA ILE A 80 -5.05 0.06 7.19
C ILE A 80 -6.50 -0.38 7.38
N GLY A 81 -7.39 0.59 7.44
CA GLY A 81 -8.82 0.39 7.57
C GLY A 81 -9.49 -0.30 6.38
N ALA A 82 -10.80 -0.38 6.42
CA ALA A 82 -11.59 -1.03 5.40
C ALA A 82 -11.67 -0.20 4.11
N ASP A 83 -11.83 -0.91 2.98
CA ASP A 83 -12.12 -0.33 1.65
C ASP A 83 -11.16 0.77 1.18
N CYS A 84 -9.90 0.68 1.61
CA CYS A 84 -8.86 1.61 1.19
C CYS A 84 -8.35 1.28 -0.21
N TRP A 85 -8.13 2.33 -1.01
CA TRP A 85 -7.49 2.27 -2.32
C TRP A 85 -6.02 2.65 -2.21
N ILE A 86 -5.14 1.77 -2.65
CA ILE A 86 -3.68 2.02 -2.64
C ILE A 86 -3.14 1.83 -4.04
N TYR A 87 -2.62 2.91 -4.61
CA TYR A 87 -2.06 2.91 -5.95
C TYR A 87 -0.60 2.43 -5.96
N GLN A 88 -0.04 2.27 -7.15
CA GLN A 88 1.35 1.82 -7.34
C GLN A 88 2.37 2.78 -6.71
N ASN A 89 3.54 2.24 -6.35
CA ASN A 89 4.67 2.97 -5.78
C ASN A 89 4.36 3.71 -4.46
N VAL A 90 3.31 3.29 -3.75
CA VAL A 90 2.98 3.84 -2.43
C VAL A 90 3.88 3.24 -1.37
N THR A 91 4.39 4.09 -0.48
CA THR A 91 5.13 3.68 0.72
C THR A 91 4.36 4.04 1.97
N ILE A 92 4.01 3.03 2.79
CA ILE A 92 3.47 3.21 4.14
C ILE A 92 4.54 2.74 5.12
N GLY A 93 5.35 3.70 5.59
CA GLY A 93 6.59 3.45 6.32
C GLY A 93 6.47 3.62 7.83
N SER A 94 7.41 3.03 8.57
CA SER A 94 7.54 3.21 10.02
C SER A 94 8.80 3.96 10.38
N VAL A 95 8.73 4.74 11.46
CA VAL A 95 9.88 5.36 12.14
C VAL A 95 9.84 4.86 13.58
N ASP A 96 10.95 4.32 14.09
CA ASP A 96 11.05 3.78 15.45
C ASP A 96 9.92 2.80 15.82
N ARG A 97 9.59 1.89 14.88
CA ARG A 97 8.49 0.92 14.99
C ARG A 97 7.08 1.53 15.10
N LYS A 98 6.95 2.85 14.97
CA LYS A 98 5.66 3.53 14.88
C LYS A 98 5.33 3.71 13.40
N ALA A 99 4.15 3.28 12.99
CA ALA A 99 3.69 3.32 11.60
C ALA A 99 2.31 3.94 11.50
N PRO A 100 1.91 4.38 10.32
CA PRO A 100 0.62 5.01 10.11
C PRO A 100 -0.55 4.09 10.50
N GLN A 101 -1.54 4.71 11.11
CA GLN A 101 -2.88 4.15 11.30
C GLN A 101 -3.82 4.88 10.36
N ILE A 102 -4.29 4.17 9.34
CA ILE A 102 -5.11 4.73 8.28
C ILE A 102 -6.54 4.25 8.49
N GLY A 103 -7.47 5.18 8.50
CA GLY A 103 -8.90 4.92 8.66
C GLY A 103 -9.53 4.29 7.42
N ASP A 104 -10.85 4.24 7.42
CA ASP A 104 -11.64 3.57 6.39
C ASP A 104 -11.81 4.45 5.14
N HIS A 105 -12.07 3.78 3.99
CA HIS A 105 -12.41 4.43 2.71
C HIS A 105 -11.37 5.46 2.23
N CYS A 106 -10.12 5.31 2.63
CA CYS A 106 -9.05 6.22 2.22
C CYS A 106 -8.54 5.88 0.81
N LEU A 107 -8.12 6.93 0.09
CA LEU A 107 -7.44 6.79 -1.21
C LEU A 107 -6.01 7.30 -1.10
N ILE A 108 -5.05 6.44 -1.43
CA ILE A 108 -3.63 6.77 -1.39
C ILE A 108 -3.11 6.75 -2.83
N GLY A 109 -2.85 7.93 -3.37
CA GLY A 109 -2.44 8.16 -4.76
C GLY A 109 -1.05 7.61 -5.07
N ALA A 110 -0.79 7.42 -6.36
CA ALA A 110 0.45 6.83 -6.86
C ALA A 110 1.70 7.57 -6.35
N GLY A 111 2.70 6.81 -5.90
CA GLY A 111 3.97 7.38 -5.41
C GLY A 111 3.86 8.16 -4.10
N ALA A 112 2.71 8.14 -3.43
CA ALA A 112 2.58 8.80 -2.13
C ALA A 112 3.40 8.08 -1.05
N VAL A 113 3.93 8.85 -0.12
CA VAL A 113 4.69 8.36 1.04
C VAL A 113 3.98 8.78 2.32
N VAL A 114 3.54 7.80 3.12
CA VAL A 114 2.89 8.02 4.42
C VAL A 114 3.79 7.39 5.48
N ILE A 115 4.38 8.19 6.36
CA ILE A 115 5.47 7.71 7.20
C ILE A 115 5.35 8.19 8.65
N GLY A 116 5.74 7.31 9.59
CA GLY A 116 5.78 7.61 11.00
C GLY A 116 4.52 7.19 11.76
N GLY A 117 4.52 7.44 13.07
CA GLY A 117 3.42 7.08 13.96
C GLY A 117 2.25 8.06 13.90
N ILE A 118 1.70 8.25 12.72
CA ILE A 118 0.64 9.23 12.43
C ILE A 118 -0.73 8.56 12.27
N LYS A 119 -1.77 9.36 12.43
CA LYS A 119 -3.16 8.95 12.22
C LYS A 119 -3.73 9.64 10.99
N ILE A 120 -4.26 8.86 10.07
CA ILE A 120 -5.03 9.31 8.93
C ILE A 120 -6.48 8.93 9.20
N GLY A 121 -7.36 9.94 9.23
CA GLY A 121 -8.78 9.71 9.47
C GLY A 121 -9.48 9.01 8.31
N ASP A 122 -10.80 8.82 8.44
CA ASP A 122 -11.60 8.17 7.41
C ASP A 122 -11.85 9.08 6.21
N TYR A 123 -12.10 8.48 5.04
CA TYR A 123 -12.41 9.20 3.80
C TYR A 123 -11.35 10.21 3.36
N VAL A 124 -10.09 10.01 3.79
CA VAL A 124 -8.98 10.88 3.39
C VAL A 124 -8.51 10.51 1.99
N LYS A 125 -8.22 11.55 1.19
CA LYS A 125 -7.60 11.41 -0.13
C LYS A 125 -6.18 11.95 -0.09
N ILE A 126 -5.20 11.08 -0.30
CA ILE A 126 -3.79 11.47 -0.42
C ILE A 126 -3.44 11.51 -1.91
N GLY A 127 -3.10 12.69 -2.40
CA GLY A 127 -2.74 12.91 -3.80
C GLY A 127 -1.46 12.19 -4.21
N ALA A 128 -1.29 11.98 -5.51
CA ALA A 128 -0.10 11.34 -6.06
C ALA A 128 1.18 12.13 -5.69
N GLY A 129 2.24 11.39 -5.31
CA GLY A 129 3.52 11.98 -4.93
C GLY A 129 3.52 12.78 -3.63
N ALA A 130 2.40 12.81 -2.89
CA ALA A 130 2.35 13.51 -1.61
C ALA A 130 3.16 12.79 -0.53
N VAL A 131 3.84 13.57 0.33
CA VAL A 131 4.58 13.06 1.49
C VAL A 131 3.84 13.50 2.75
N VAL A 132 3.37 12.51 3.53
CA VAL A 132 2.56 12.71 4.73
C VAL A 132 3.31 12.20 5.94
N CYS A 133 3.66 13.10 6.86
CA CYS A 133 4.36 12.79 8.11
C CYS A 133 3.68 13.39 9.36
N THR A 134 2.45 13.88 9.20
CA THR A 134 1.63 14.45 10.27
C THR A 134 0.22 13.87 10.21
N ASP A 135 -0.52 13.97 11.30
CA ASP A 135 -1.90 13.53 11.38
C ASP A 135 -2.78 14.27 10.36
N VAL A 136 -3.74 13.54 9.77
CA VAL A 136 -4.69 14.09 8.79
C VAL A 136 -6.10 13.79 9.28
N PRO A 137 -6.94 14.83 9.48
CA PRO A 137 -8.32 14.64 9.92
C PRO A 137 -9.18 13.98 8.83
N SER A 138 -10.26 13.31 9.25
CA SER A 138 -11.22 12.68 8.33
C SER A 138 -11.75 13.65 7.29
N HIS A 139 -12.16 13.11 6.13
CA HIS A 139 -12.73 13.88 4.99
C HIS A 139 -11.81 14.95 4.39
N SER A 140 -10.49 14.83 4.59
CA SER A 140 -9.49 15.77 4.08
C SER A 140 -8.84 15.28 2.79
N THR A 141 -8.29 16.23 2.03
CA THR A 141 -7.45 15.93 0.87
C THR A 141 -6.05 16.49 1.09
N VAL A 142 -5.05 15.63 1.03
CA VAL A 142 -3.64 16.03 1.05
C VAL A 142 -3.16 16.12 -0.40
N VAL A 143 -2.55 17.24 -0.76
CA VAL A 143 -2.00 17.45 -2.10
C VAL A 143 -0.50 17.67 -2.04
N SER A 144 0.23 17.20 -3.06
CA SER A 144 1.62 17.53 -3.25
C SER A 144 1.76 18.98 -3.72
N GLN A 145 2.89 19.62 -3.40
CA GLN A 145 3.16 20.95 -3.94
C GLN A 145 3.49 20.84 -5.45
N PRO A 146 3.02 21.82 -6.27
CA PRO A 146 3.41 21.89 -7.68
C PRO A 146 4.92 21.98 -7.84
N SER A 147 5.46 21.43 -8.93
CA SER A 147 6.88 21.54 -9.26
C SER A 147 7.29 23.01 -9.44
N ARG A 148 8.41 23.39 -8.86
CA ARG A 148 9.02 24.71 -9.06
C ARG A 148 9.87 24.69 -10.32
N ILE A 149 9.56 25.55 -11.27
CA ILE A 149 10.36 25.73 -12.49
C ILE A 149 11.45 26.77 -12.20
N ILE A 150 12.69 26.41 -12.38
CA ILE A 150 13.84 27.31 -12.30
C ILE A 150 14.32 27.54 -13.72
N VAL A 151 14.03 28.73 -14.24
CA VAL A 151 14.59 29.15 -15.53
C VAL A 151 16.04 29.57 -15.32
N ARG A 152 16.97 28.84 -15.90
CA ARG A 152 18.38 29.26 -15.97
C ARG A 152 18.48 30.20 -17.15
N GLY A 153 18.96 31.42 -16.93
CA GLY A 153 19.23 32.37 -18.00
C GLY A 153 20.11 31.72 -19.07
N ALA A 154 19.75 31.90 -20.33
CA ALA A 154 20.60 31.54 -21.44
C ALA A 154 21.81 32.51 -21.42
N GLY A 155 22.95 32.01 -21.02
CA GLY A 155 24.20 32.79 -21.14
C GLY A 155 24.93 33.02 -19.83
N ALA A 156 25.92 32.19 -19.58
CA ALA A 156 27.25 32.54 -19.10
C ALA A 156 28.22 31.65 -19.80
#